data_a959d696e5d2bb7d44860a3b0173ef1b
#
_entry.id   a959d696e5d2bb7d44860a3b0173ef1b
#
_cell.length_a   1.000
_cell.length_b   1.000
_cell.length_c   1.000
_cell.angle_alpha   90.00
_cell.angle_beta   90.00
_cell.angle_gamma   90.00
#
_symmetry.space_group_name_H-M   'P 1'
#
loop_
_entity.id
_entity.type
_entity.pdbx_description
1 polymer ?
#
loop_
_entity_poly.entity_id
_entity_poly.type
_entity_poly.pdbx_seq_one_letter_code
_entity_poly.pdbx_strand_id
1 'polypeptide(L)'
;MSIFSRIFGLQDKANNLEDLSTPESIQLVSFENALKELLDKDIYIARSDYKPLCSQYFELYNQFNTLRKSKTLEYFCSTNHIDVGRIELFLSDYEDLMKDESIEIITTHNHAFLERHLVSDKQYLDGILKKVDPAINLDEEQRKVVLSDEDYTLVIAGAGAGKTTTVAAKVKYLVEKKHISPEQILVISFTNMAVGELRSKINKALKIDCPVTTFHKTGYAILRRQDEERKLIVDGGFMFNVVSNYLKGNILENPELVDKLILFFGSYFDAPYEGEDLNTFFNYIAKADFSTLRGNMSEYTEQIINQRTGKQVTITREALRSSQEVRIANFLYLNNIEYTYEKPYPYNILYSHKPYTPDFTITQGDKVAYIEHFGITEDGNNNRYSVEELARYKKAVNDKVLLHRKHKTDLIYTFSRYNDGRDLLEHLNEQLLEHGFKLEERPAKEVFEKIVSTEENRYIANLVKLICTFIQNFKTNGYPVDNFYTFKYKTNNVRTRLFLDICEQCYHEYTKRLKEKNAIDFEDMINESSKIIHEQEINGKKLDFKYIIVDE
;
A
#
# COMPACT_ATOMS: atom_id res chain seq x y z
N MET A 1 9.44 20.68 45.39
CA MET A 1 8.39 21.67 45.77
C MET A 1 7.29 21.50 44.73
N SER A 2 6.03 21.33 45.19
CA SER A 2 4.92 21.14 44.25
C SER A 2 4.67 22.42 43.45
N ILE A 3 4.19 22.31 42.21
CA ILE A 3 3.80 23.44 41.34
C ILE A 3 2.80 24.35 42.08
N PHE A 4 1.94 23.79 42.91
CA PHE A 4 1.03 24.55 43.78
C PHE A 4 1.74 25.47 44.76
N SER A 5 2.88 25.06 45.35
CA SER A 5 3.63 25.94 46.24
C SER A 5 4.42 27.03 45.49
N ARG A 6 4.71 26.84 44.20
CA ARG A 6 5.30 27.89 43.34
C ARG A 6 4.28 28.97 42.99
N ILE A 7 3.04 28.58 42.62
CA ILE A 7 1.97 29.53 42.27
C ILE A 7 1.45 30.29 43.49
N PHE A 8 1.27 29.63 44.65
CA PHE A 8 0.81 30.27 45.88
C PHE A 8 1.90 31.06 46.62
N GLY A 9 3.19 30.74 46.43
CA GLY A 9 4.30 31.50 46.96
C GLY A 9 4.47 32.92 46.37
N LEU A 10 3.85 33.15 45.20
CA LEU A 10 3.81 34.46 44.55
C LEU A 10 2.72 35.38 45.09
N GLN A 11 1.70 34.85 45.82
CA GLN A 11 0.61 35.65 46.36
C GLN A 11 1.05 36.69 47.42
N ASP A 12 2.12 36.40 48.16
CA ASP A 12 2.62 37.34 49.20
C ASP A 12 3.57 38.42 48.64
N LYS A 13 4.09 38.26 47.40
CA LYS A 13 4.98 39.25 46.77
C LYS A 13 4.30 40.16 45.75
N ALA A 14 3.12 39.79 45.26
CA ALA A 14 2.40 40.54 44.21
C ALA A 14 1.67 41.80 44.70
N ASN A 15 1.68 42.11 45.98
CA ASN A 15 0.97 43.26 46.54
C ASN A 15 1.82 44.56 46.58
N ASN A 16 3.04 44.60 46.06
CA ASN A 16 3.78 45.82 45.86
C ASN A 16 3.50 46.42 44.46
N LEU A 17 2.62 47.40 44.44
CA LEU A 17 2.21 48.18 43.25
C LEU A 17 3.35 49.02 42.63
N GLU A 18 4.59 48.88 43.10
CA GLU A 18 5.72 49.69 42.66
C GLU A 18 6.49 49.17 41.45
N ASP A 19 6.19 47.93 40.95
CA ASP A 19 6.98 47.28 39.91
C ASP A 19 6.38 47.36 38.47
N LEU A 20 5.39 48.20 38.22
CA LEU A 20 4.76 48.36 36.88
C LEU A 20 5.34 49.55 36.09
N SER A 21 6.63 49.83 36.22
CA SER A 21 7.25 51.02 35.62
C SER A 21 7.74 50.82 34.19
N THR A 22 7.92 49.58 33.73
CA THR A 22 8.45 49.28 32.40
C THR A 22 7.45 48.47 31.58
N PRO A 23 7.49 48.57 30.23
CA PRO A 23 6.65 47.76 29.35
C PRO A 23 6.82 46.24 29.58
N GLU A 24 8.04 45.81 29.87
CA GLU A 24 8.39 44.40 30.14
C GLU A 24 7.77 43.89 31.43
N SER A 25 7.79 44.71 32.51
CA SER A 25 7.16 44.34 33.79
C SER A 25 5.63 44.22 33.67
N ILE A 26 5.00 45.07 32.84
CA ILE A 26 3.57 45.00 32.56
C ILE A 26 3.24 43.72 31.79
N GLN A 27 4.05 43.36 30.80
CA GLN A 27 3.83 42.13 30.01
C GLN A 27 4.07 40.87 30.84
N LEU A 28 5.05 40.86 31.74
CA LEU A 28 5.27 39.76 32.69
C LEU A 28 4.04 39.52 33.57
N VAL A 29 3.52 40.60 34.20
CA VAL A 29 2.30 40.51 35.03
C VAL A 29 1.10 40.03 34.22
N SER A 30 0.98 40.50 32.97
CA SER A 30 -0.10 40.09 32.08
C SER A 30 -0.02 38.62 31.76
N PHE A 31 1.17 38.08 31.47
CA PHE A 31 1.38 36.64 31.23
C PHE A 31 1.02 35.79 32.46
N GLU A 32 1.55 36.20 33.64
CA GLU A 32 1.27 35.49 34.91
C GLU A 32 -0.23 35.43 35.21
N ASN A 33 -0.93 36.57 35.05
CA ASN A 33 -2.38 36.62 35.26
C ASN A 33 -3.13 35.76 34.25
N ALA A 34 -2.76 35.80 32.97
CA ALA A 34 -3.39 35.02 31.95
C ALA A 34 -3.17 33.52 32.14
N LEU A 35 -1.96 33.10 32.49
CA LEU A 35 -1.66 31.71 32.82
C LEU A 35 -2.41 31.25 34.07
N LYS A 36 -2.44 32.07 35.11
CA LYS A 36 -3.20 31.80 36.34
C LYS A 36 -4.69 31.69 36.05
N GLU A 37 -5.28 32.63 35.32
CA GLU A 37 -6.70 32.59 34.94
C GLU A 37 -7.04 31.31 34.15
N LEU A 38 -6.12 30.83 33.29
CA LEU A 38 -6.30 29.58 32.57
C LEU A 38 -6.28 28.37 33.52
N LEU A 39 -5.31 28.31 34.46
CA LEU A 39 -5.13 27.21 35.41
C LEU A 39 -6.19 27.18 36.51
N ASP A 40 -6.82 28.31 36.84
CA ASP A 40 -7.89 28.41 37.85
C ASP A 40 -9.24 27.92 37.31
N LYS A 41 -9.38 27.75 35.99
CA LYS A 41 -10.60 27.21 35.39
C LYS A 41 -10.77 25.73 35.71
N ASP A 42 -11.96 25.30 36.09
CA ASP A 42 -12.30 23.88 36.27
C ASP A 42 -12.66 23.22 34.93
N ILE A 43 -11.70 23.21 34.00
CA ILE A 43 -11.82 22.61 32.67
C ILE A 43 -10.60 21.75 32.37
N TYR A 44 -10.74 20.79 31.44
CA TYR A 44 -9.60 20.18 30.78
C TYR A 44 -8.99 21.22 29.84
N ILE A 45 -7.71 21.50 29.96
CA ILE A 45 -7.00 22.50 29.15
C ILE A 45 -6.45 21.79 27.91
N ALA A 46 -6.96 22.14 26.73
CA ALA A 46 -6.48 21.66 25.45
C ALA A 46 -5.33 22.52 24.91
N ARG A 47 -4.63 22.03 23.92
CA ARG A 47 -3.52 22.76 23.27
C ARG A 47 -3.97 24.11 22.69
N SER A 48 -5.17 24.20 22.15
CA SER A 48 -5.76 25.44 21.62
C SER A 48 -6.02 26.48 22.68
N ASP A 49 -6.13 26.12 23.97
CA ASP A 49 -6.41 27.04 25.05
C ASP A 49 -5.15 27.81 25.48
N TYR A 50 -3.96 27.19 25.48
CA TYR A 50 -2.70 27.82 25.92
C TYR A 50 -1.80 28.30 24.76
N LYS A 51 -1.94 27.77 23.54
CA LYS A 51 -1.13 28.19 22.39
C LYS A 51 -1.22 29.69 22.07
N PRO A 52 -2.37 30.36 22.22
CA PRO A 52 -2.45 31.80 22.05
C PRO A 52 -1.54 32.56 23.00
N LEU A 53 -1.36 32.10 24.27
CA LEU A 53 -0.41 32.69 25.21
C LEU A 53 1.03 32.62 24.67
N CYS A 54 1.43 31.46 24.16
CA CYS A 54 2.74 31.28 23.56
C CYS A 54 2.97 32.26 22.40
N SER A 55 1.96 32.44 21.54
CA SER A 55 2.06 33.37 20.40
C SER A 55 2.12 34.83 20.85
N GLN A 56 1.32 35.19 21.84
CA GLN A 56 1.23 36.57 22.34
C GLN A 56 2.52 37.04 23.01
N TYR A 57 3.20 36.17 23.76
CA TYR A 57 4.39 36.55 24.56
C TYR A 57 5.72 36.06 23.94
N PHE A 58 5.70 35.68 22.67
CA PHE A 58 6.89 35.18 21.96
C PHE A 58 8.03 36.20 21.88
N GLU A 59 7.73 37.46 21.61
CA GLU A 59 8.75 38.51 21.56
C GLU A 59 9.38 38.78 22.91
N LEU A 60 8.58 38.83 23.98
CA LEU A 60 9.07 38.99 25.35
C LEU A 60 10.00 37.82 25.73
N TYR A 61 9.61 36.59 25.39
CA TYR A 61 10.47 35.44 25.62
C TYR A 61 11.81 35.56 24.88
N ASN A 62 11.80 35.93 23.60
CA ASN A 62 13.03 36.07 22.83
C ASN A 62 13.95 37.15 23.40
N GLN A 63 13.39 38.25 23.85
CA GLN A 63 14.14 39.34 24.51
C GLN A 63 14.84 38.80 25.76
N PHE A 64 14.13 38.22 26.70
CA PHE A 64 14.71 37.72 27.93
C PHE A 64 15.65 36.52 27.72
N ASN A 65 15.33 35.62 26.83
CA ASN A 65 16.22 34.50 26.49
C ASN A 65 17.54 34.96 25.85
N THR A 66 17.51 36.03 25.06
CA THR A 66 18.71 36.66 24.51
C THR A 66 19.55 37.31 25.63
N LEU A 67 18.92 38.02 26.56
CA LEU A 67 19.60 38.61 27.75
C LEU A 67 20.19 37.51 28.64
N ARG A 68 19.47 36.40 28.84
CA ARG A 68 19.97 35.24 29.59
C ARG A 68 21.20 34.63 28.92
N LYS A 69 21.16 34.40 27.62
CA LYS A 69 22.26 33.82 26.83
C LYS A 69 23.49 34.73 26.78
N SER A 70 23.30 36.05 26.71
CA SER A 70 24.40 37.04 26.74
C SER A 70 24.94 37.32 28.11
N LYS A 71 24.36 36.72 29.17
CA LYS A 71 24.73 36.96 30.58
C LYS A 71 24.54 38.42 31.02
N THR A 72 23.63 39.15 30.41
CA THR A 72 23.32 40.54 30.70
C THR A 72 21.95 40.71 31.44
N LEU A 73 21.30 39.60 31.74
CA LEU A 73 19.97 39.59 32.36
C LEU A 73 19.97 40.27 33.73
N GLU A 74 20.93 39.97 34.62
CA GLU A 74 21.04 40.58 35.95
C GLU A 74 21.22 42.10 35.85
N TYR A 75 22.05 42.58 34.92
CA TYR A 75 22.24 44.00 34.69
C TYR A 75 20.94 44.68 34.20
N PHE A 76 20.25 44.04 33.25
CA PHE A 76 18.95 44.51 32.76
C PHE A 76 17.93 44.60 33.92
N CYS A 77 17.84 43.58 34.74
CA CYS A 77 16.94 43.51 35.89
C CYS A 77 17.22 44.61 36.92
N SER A 78 18.49 44.83 37.23
CA SER A 78 18.89 45.90 38.19
C SER A 78 18.58 47.29 37.67
N THR A 79 18.73 47.52 36.37
CA THR A 79 18.45 48.81 35.72
C THR A 79 16.95 49.11 35.64
N ASN A 80 16.12 48.07 35.43
CA ASN A 80 14.67 48.21 35.24
C ASN A 80 13.87 47.87 36.52
N HIS A 81 14.53 47.60 37.62
CA HIS A 81 13.91 47.22 38.90
C HIS A 81 12.98 46.01 38.83
N ILE A 82 13.35 45.00 38.01
CA ILE A 82 12.61 43.76 37.85
C ILE A 82 13.32 42.64 38.61
N ASP A 83 12.56 41.78 39.30
CA ASP A 83 13.12 40.61 39.98
C ASP A 83 13.61 39.56 38.95
N VAL A 84 14.91 39.20 39.06
CA VAL A 84 15.52 38.16 38.20
C VAL A 84 14.77 36.83 38.30
N GLY A 85 14.39 36.43 39.52
CA GLY A 85 13.67 35.18 39.74
C GLY A 85 12.32 35.13 39.05
N ARG A 86 11.67 36.27 38.87
CA ARG A 86 10.41 36.37 38.13
C ARG A 86 10.59 36.17 36.63
N ILE A 87 11.65 36.73 36.03
CA ILE A 87 11.97 36.52 34.64
C ILE A 87 12.38 35.05 34.39
N GLU A 88 13.18 34.45 35.28
CA GLU A 88 13.58 33.05 35.17
C GLU A 88 12.37 32.10 35.29
N LEU A 89 11.40 32.43 36.13
CA LEU A 89 10.14 31.68 36.22
C LEU A 89 9.32 31.81 34.93
N PHE A 90 9.17 33.03 34.41
CA PHE A 90 8.51 33.24 33.11
C PHE A 90 9.16 32.43 32.00
N LEU A 91 10.50 32.47 31.90
CA LEU A 91 11.24 31.72 30.90
C LEU A 91 11.01 30.20 31.04
N SER A 92 11.03 29.70 32.29
CA SER A 92 10.78 28.29 32.59
C SER A 92 9.37 27.86 32.22
N ASP A 93 8.35 28.64 32.58
CA ASP A 93 6.95 28.34 32.30
C ASP A 93 6.66 28.45 30.80
N TYR A 94 7.22 29.47 30.15
CA TYR A 94 7.08 29.63 28.70
C TYR A 94 7.77 28.50 27.94
N GLU A 95 8.99 28.09 28.31
CA GLU A 95 9.72 26.97 27.73
C GLU A 95 8.97 25.65 27.94
N ASP A 96 8.30 25.47 29.08
CA ASP A 96 7.45 24.30 29.31
C ASP A 96 6.24 24.29 28.37
N LEU A 97 5.53 25.40 28.23
CA LEU A 97 4.39 25.54 27.33
C LEU A 97 4.76 25.38 25.85
N MET A 98 6.03 25.61 25.49
CA MET A 98 6.53 25.46 24.11
C MET A 98 7.01 24.04 23.76
N LYS A 99 7.03 23.10 24.70
CA LYS A 99 7.36 21.71 24.44
C LYS A 99 6.29 21.09 23.54
N ASP A 100 6.72 20.21 22.63
CA ASP A 100 5.80 19.45 21.80
C ASP A 100 5.13 18.30 22.56
N GLU A 101 5.83 17.76 23.58
CA GLU A 101 5.37 16.65 24.41
C GLU A 101 5.64 16.93 25.89
N SER A 102 4.81 16.37 26.76
CA SER A 102 5.00 16.37 28.24
C SER A 102 5.13 17.77 28.85
N ILE A 103 4.18 18.66 28.55
CA ILE A 103 4.06 19.97 29.18
C ILE A 103 3.67 19.78 30.64
N GLU A 104 4.61 20.00 31.55
CA GLU A 104 4.45 19.65 32.98
C GLU A 104 3.30 20.42 33.64
N ILE A 105 3.19 21.73 33.38
CA ILE A 105 2.16 22.60 33.96
C ILE A 105 0.77 22.14 33.56
N ILE A 106 0.53 21.93 32.24
CA ILE A 106 -0.77 21.54 31.70
C ILE A 106 -1.11 20.10 32.08
N THR A 107 -0.14 19.18 31.97
CA THR A 107 -0.32 17.77 32.34
C THR A 107 -0.72 17.63 33.82
N THR A 108 -0.09 18.37 34.70
CA THR A 108 -0.43 18.36 36.16
C THR A 108 -1.84 18.89 36.41
N HIS A 109 -2.23 19.99 35.75
CA HIS A 109 -3.58 20.53 35.84
C HIS A 109 -4.62 19.51 35.33
N ASN A 110 -4.41 18.97 34.14
CA ASN A 110 -5.33 18.03 33.51
C ASN A 110 -5.46 16.73 34.31
N HIS A 111 -4.38 16.23 34.88
CA HIS A 111 -4.44 15.06 35.76
C HIS A 111 -5.28 15.36 37.02
N ALA A 112 -5.05 16.48 37.66
CA ALA A 112 -5.84 16.91 38.83
C ALA A 112 -7.33 17.13 38.46
N PHE A 113 -7.62 17.68 37.26
CA PHE A 113 -8.97 17.81 36.75
C PHE A 113 -9.63 16.44 36.59
N LEU A 114 -8.96 15.50 35.93
CA LEU A 114 -9.51 14.13 35.70
C LEU A 114 -9.77 13.43 37.04
N GLU A 115 -8.86 13.48 38.00
CA GLU A 115 -9.07 12.86 39.31
C GLU A 115 -10.27 13.45 40.04
N ARG A 116 -10.40 14.78 40.08
CA ARG A 116 -11.58 15.43 40.68
C ARG A 116 -12.89 15.00 40.02
N HIS A 117 -12.94 15.00 38.66
CA HIS A 117 -14.15 14.71 37.93
C HIS A 117 -14.50 13.21 37.89
N LEU A 118 -13.53 12.31 38.01
CA LEU A 118 -13.81 10.88 38.21
C LEU A 118 -14.59 10.62 39.51
N VAL A 119 -14.36 11.46 40.55
CA VAL A 119 -15.09 11.34 41.81
C VAL A 119 -16.40 12.14 41.78
N SER A 120 -16.36 13.42 41.38
CA SER A 120 -17.56 14.28 41.39
C SER A 120 -18.65 13.86 40.43
N ASP A 121 -18.26 13.42 39.22
CA ASP A 121 -19.19 12.95 38.18
C ASP A 121 -19.43 11.42 38.18
N LYS A 122 -18.96 10.71 39.23
CA LYS A 122 -19.04 9.24 39.28
C LYS A 122 -20.45 8.73 39.05
N GLN A 123 -21.45 9.28 39.74
CA GLN A 123 -22.86 8.85 39.59
C GLN A 123 -23.37 9.05 38.16
N TYR A 124 -22.99 10.15 37.52
CA TYR A 124 -23.33 10.43 36.13
C TYR A 124 -22.66 9.45 35.19
N LEU A 125 -21.34 9.20 35.36
CA LEU A 125 -20.58 8.26 34.53
C LEU A 125 -21.06 6.81 34.71
N ASP A 126 -21.43 6.41 35.94
CA ASP A 126 -22.02 5.08 36.21
C ASP A 126 -23.38 4.90 35.48
N GLY A 127 -24.13 5.97 35.32
CA GLY A 127 -25.43 5.99 34.67
C GLY A 127 -25.45 6.33 33.18
N ILE A 128 -24.30 6.73 32.60
CA ILE A 128 -24.24 7.41 31.31
C ILE A 128 -24.83 6.60 30.16
N LEU A 129 -24.68 5.28 30.15
CA LEU A 129 -25.18 4.38 29.10
C LEU A 129 -26.25 3.38 29.58
N LYS A 130 -26.77 3.52 30.79
CA LYS A 130 -27.78 2.58 31.32
C LYS A 130 -29.07 2.51 30.50
N LYS A 131 -29.37 3.54 29.70
CA LYS A 131 -30.46 3.52 28.72
C LYS A 131 -30.14 2.70 27.46
N VAL A 132 -28.88 2.48 27.17
CA VAL A 132 -28.43 1.63 26.05
C VAL A 132 -28.47 0.17 26.47
N ASP A 133 -27.82 -0.13 27.58
CA ASP A 133 -27.79 -1.45 28.22
C ASP A 133 -27.51 -1.26 29.72
N PRO A 134 -28.41 -1.77 30.63
CA PRO A 134 -28.20 -1.69 32.06
C PRO A 134 -26.91 -2.36 32.57
N ALA A 135 -26.37 -3.32 31.84
CA ALA A 135 -25.12 -4.01 32.19
C ALA A 135 -23.85 -3.20 31.89
N ILE A 136 -23.92 -2.16 31.04
CA ILE A 136 -22.75 -1.37 30.69
C ILE A 136 -22.26 -0.56 31.90
N ASN A 137 -20.98 -0.76 32.24
CA ASN A 137 -20.22 0.08 33.16
C ASN A 137 -18.90 0.47 32.48
N LEU A 138 -18.61 1.77 32.44
CA LEU A 138 -17.34 2.26 31.94
C LEU A 138 -16.25 1.99 32.98
N ASP A 139 -15.12 1.45 32.54
CA ASP A 139 -13.92 1.37 33.36
C ASP A 139 -13.28 2.76 33.52
N GLU A 140 -12.25 2.85 34.36
CA GLU A 140 -11.60 4.12 34.69
C GLU A 140 -10.95 4.77 33.46
N GLU A 141 -10.29 4.00 32.60
CA GLU A 141 -9.65 4.52 31.39
C GLU A 141 -10.69 5.05 30.40
N GLN A 142 -11.79 4.34 30.21
CA GLN A 142 -12.91 4.81 29.38
C GLN A 142 -13.51 6.11 29.93
N ARG A 143 -13.63 6.24 31.26
CA ARG A 143 -14.12 7.48 31.91
C ARG A 143 -13.13 8.64 31.68
N LYS A 144 -11.84 8.40 31.79
CA LYS A 144 -10.80 9.42 31.46
C LYS A 144 -10.94 9.88 30.00
N VAL A 145 -11.14 8.97 29.05
CA VAL A 145 -11.38 9.32 27.63
C VAL A 145 -12.65 10.18 27.48
N VAL A 146 -13.72 9.85 28.19
CA VAL A 146 -14.96 10.64 28.14
C VAL A 146 -14.75 12.06 28.66
N LEU A 147 -14.00 12.22 29.76
CA LEU A 147 -13.74 13.51 30.42
C LEU A 147 -12.68 14.35 29.71
N SER A 148 -11.68 13.74 29.09
CA SER A 148 -10.60 14.43 28.36
C SER A 148 -11.17 15.25 27.19
N ASP A 149 -10.63 16.45 26.97
CA ASP A 149 -11.13 17.37 25.93
C ASP A 149 -9.98 18.02 25.18
N GLU A 150 -9.00 17.19 24.76
CA GLU A 150 -7.84 17.62 23.97
C GLU A 150 -8.22 17.83 22.50
N ASP A 151 -7.52 18.71 21.80
CA ASP A 151 -7.72 18.98 20.37
C ASP A 151 -7.57 17.70 19.51
N TYR A 152 -6.59 16.86 19.85
CA TYR A 152 -6.31 15.59 19.17
C TYR A 152 -6.13 14.49 20.20
N THR A 153 -7.07 13.54 20.22
CA THR A 153 -7.03 12.40 21.14
C THR A 153 -6.94 11.09 20.35
N LEU A 154 -5.91 10.31 20.61
CA LEU A 154 -5.77 8.94 20.09
C LEU A 154 -6.08 7.93 21.20
N VAL A 155 -7.11 7.11 21.01
CA VAL A 155 -7.50 6.05 21.94
C VAL A 155 -7.08 4.69 21.38
N ILE A 156 -6.12 4.04 22.03
CA ILE A 156 -5.63 2.71 21.65
C ILE A 156 -6.32 1.67 22.55
N ALA A 157 -7.11 0.79 21.92
CA ALA A 157 -7.86 -0.23 22.66
C ALA A 157 -7.96 -1.54 21.85
N GLY A 158 -7.86 -2.68 22.52
CA GLY A 158 -7.97 -3.99 21.93
C GLY A 158 -9.37 -4.29 21.35
N ALA A 159 -9.49 -5.39 20.61
CA ALA A 159 -10.78 -5.87 20.14
C ALA A 159 -11.67 -6.22 21.36
N GLY A 160 -12.94 -5.79 21.34
CA GLY A 160 -13.87 -6.02 22.44
C GLY A 160 -13.69 -5.12 23.66
N ALA A 161 -12.73 -4.20 23.70
CA ALA A 161 -12.49 -3.29 24.81
C ALA A 161 -13.53 -2.16 24.96
N GLY A 162 -14.61 -2.20 24.21
CA GLY A 162 -15.71 -1.24 24.32
C GLY A 162 -15.50 0.10 23.61
N LYS A 163 -14.65 0.19 22.55
CA LYS A 163 -14.41 1.41 21.76
C LYS A 163 -15.71 2.13 21.36
N THR A 164 -16.60 1.43 20.66
CA THR A 164 -17.91 1.98 20.21
C THR A 164 -18.80 2.43 21.39
N THR A 165 -18.66 1.77 22.53
CA THR A 165 -19.36 2.13 23.77
C THR A 165 -18.82 3.43 24.36
N THR A 166 -17.49 3.58 24.36
CA THR A 166 -16.80 4.80 24.81
C THR A 166 -17.14 6.00 23.92
N VAL A 167 -17.22 5.79 22.58
CA VAL A 167 -17.67 6.81 21.63
C VAL A 167 -19.08 7.28 21.96
N ALA A 168 -20.02 6.35 22.19
CA ALA A 168 -21.41 6.72 22.56
C ALA A 168 -21.48 7.49 23.89
N ALA A 169 -20.66 7.11 24.87
CA ALA A 169 -20.55 7.83 26.15
C ALA A 169 -19.98 9.23 25.96
N LYS A 170 -18.92 9.39 25.15
CA LYS A 170 -18.32 10.70 24.82
C LYS A 170 -19.34 11.61 24.15
N VAL A 171 -20.06 11.15 23.14
CA VAL A 171 -21.11 11.93 22.46
C VAL A 171 -22.16 12.40 23.48
N LYS A 172 -22.63 11.51 24.35
CA LYS A 172 -23.60 11.89 25.39
C LYS A 172 -23.05 12.93 26.36
N TYR A 173 -21.80 12.77 26.81
CA TYR A 173 -21.13 13.73 27.70
C TYR A 173 -21.01 15.12 27.04
N LEU A 174 -20.62 15.16 25.75
CA LEU A 174 -20.51 16.42 25.01
C LEU A 174 -21.87 17.15 24.92
N VAL A 175 -22.95 16.43 24.68
CA VAL A 175 -24.29 17.03 24.58
C VAL A 175 -24.83 17.45 25.97
N GLU A 176 -24.76 16.57 26.97
CA GLU A 176 -25.42 16.81 28.27
C GLU A 176 -24.59 17.69 29.22
N LYS A 177 -23.25 17.57 29.23
CA LYS A 177 -22.37 18.30 30.16
C LYS A 177 -21.65 19.48 29.49
N LYS A 178 -21.23 19.34 28.26
CA LYS A 178 -20.56 20.41 27.51
C LYS A 178 -21.54 21.29 26.71
N HIS A 179 -22.82 20.92 26.67
CA HIS A 179 -23.89 21.65 25.95
C HIS A 179 -23.59 21.87 24.47
N ILE A 180 -22.90 20.91 23.84
CA ILE A 180 -22.62 20.95 22.41
C ILE A 180 -23.86 20.49 21.65
N SER A 181 -24.26 21.26 20.64
CA SER A 181 -25.38 20.89 19.77
C SER A 181 -25.07 19.61 19.01
N PRO A 182 -26.00 18.63 18.95
CA PRO A 182 -25.76 17.36 18.27
C PRO A 182 -25.29 17.51 16.82
N GLU A 183 -25.76 18.52 16.08
CA GLU A 183 -25.38 18.78 14.70
C GLU A 183 -23.89 19.19 14.57
N GLN A 184 -23.28 19.67 15.66
CA GLN A 184 -21.85 20.05 15.70
C GLN A 184 -20.92 18.87 16.05
N ILE A 185 -21.48 17.66 16.24
CA ILE A 185 -20.73 16.43 16.53
C ILE A 185 -20.86 15.51 15.34
N LEU A 186 -19.73 15.21 14.67
CA LEU A 186 -19.67 14.25 13.57
C LEU A 186 -19.02 12.96 14.05
N VAL A 187 -19.73 11.84 13.92
CA VAL A 187 -19.18 10.51 14.21
C VAL A 187 -18.96 9.78 12.89
N ILE A 188 -17.72 9.34 12.66
CA ILE A 188 -17.33 8.66 11.42
C ILE A 188 -16.83 7.26 11.76
N SER A 189 -17.23 6.27 10.97
CA SER A 189 -16.67 4.93 11.01
C SER A 189 -16.36 4.43 9.61
N PHE A 190 -15.50 3.41 9.51
CA PHE A 190 -15.07 2.88 8.22
C PHE A 190 -16.16 2.08 7.51
N THR A 191 -16.95 1.27 8.25
CA THR A 191 -17.92 0.35 7.64
C THR A 191 -19.37 0.78 7.88
N ASN A 192 -20.26 0.43 6.95
CA ASN A 192 -21.70 0.65 7.13
C ASN A 192 -22.27 -0.14 8.33
N MET A 193 -21.67 -1.28 8.67
CA MET A 193 -22.08 -2.10 9.82
C MET A 193 -21.77 -1.37 11.13
N ALA A 194 -20.56 -0.85 11.30
CA ALA A 194 -20.18 -0.08 12.48
C ALA A 194 -20.98 1.22 12.61
N VAL A 195 -21.24 1.93 11.49
CA VAL A 195 -22.17 3.07 11.47
C VAL A 195 -23.56 2.66 11.93
N GLY A 196 -24.07 1.48 11.53
CA GLY A 196 -25.35 0.96 11.98
C GLY A 196 -25.42 0.71 13.48
N GLU A 197 -24.34 0.16 14.06
CA GLU A 197 -24.20 -0.06 15.50
C GLU A 197 -24.15 1.26 16.27
N LEU A 198 -23.32 2.21 15.84
CA LEU A 198 -23.22 3.54 16.44
C LEU A 198 -24.55 4.28 16.40
N ARG A 199 -25.25 4.27 15.26
CA ARG A 199 -26.60 4.85 15.14
C ARG A 199 -27.60 4.21 16.08
N SER A 200 -27.54 2.89 16.26
CA SER A 200 -28.40 2.19 17.19
C SER A 200 -28.20 2.66 18.63
N LYS A 201 -26.94 2.83 19.06
CA LYS A 201 -26.59 3.30 20.40
C LYS A 201 -26.89 4.79 20.58
N ILE A 202 -26.41 5.65 19.67
CA ILE A 202 -26.44 7.10 19.81
C ILE A 202 -27.82 7.67 19.44
N ASN A 203 -28.26 7.44 18.18
CA ASN A 203 -29.49 8.09 17.70
C ASN A 203 -30.76 7.41 18.26
N LYS A 204 -30.80 6.05 18.32
CA LYS A 204 -31.99 5.35 18.76
C LYS A 204 -32.10 5.22 20.28
N ALA A 205 -31.08 4.67 20.95
CA ALA A 205 -31.11 4.40 22.38
C ALA A 205 -30.92 5.66 23.23
N LEU A 206 -29.92 6.50 22.91
CA LEU A 206 -29.69 7.75 23.63
C LEU A 206 -30.58 8.90 23.14
N LYS A 207 -31.19 8.79 21.95
CA LYS A 207 -32.01 9.82 21.29
C LYS A 207 -31.25 11.12 21.02
N ILE A 208 -29.97 11.00 20.67
CA ILE A 208 -29.13 12.11 20.28
C ILE A 208 -29.01 12.09 18.76
N ASP A 209 -29.55 13.09 18.09
CA ASP A 209 -29.58 13.17 16.63
C ASP A 209 -28.32 13.85 16.07
N CYS A 210 -27.16 13.21 16.25
CA CYS A 210 -25.90 13.66 15.65
C CYS A 210 -25.62 12.90 14.33
N PRO A 211 -24.90 13.51 13.39
CA PRO A 211 -24.44 12.84 12.16
C PRO A 211 -23.52 11.66 12.47
N VAL A 212 -23.97 10.44 12.11
CA VAL A 212 -23.17 9.21 12.18
C VAL A 212 -23.05 8.64 10.77
N THR A 213 -21.85 8.55 10.21
CA THR A 213 -21.67 8.28 8.78
C THR A 213 -20.34 7.57 8.48
N THR A 214 -20.07 7.25 7.21
CA THR A 214 -18.77 6.77 6.76
C THR A 214 -17.95 7.91 6.15
N PHE A 215 -16.61 7.74 6.06
CA PHE A 215 -15.73 8.69 5.37
C PHE A 215 -16.24 9.00 3.96
N HIS A 216 -16.58 7.99 3.17
CA HIS A 216 -17.06 8.16 1.80
C HIS A 216 -18.36 8.96 1.72
N LYS A 217 -19.32 8.70 2.61
CA LYS A 217 -20.57 9.48 2.63
C LYS A 217 -20.34 10.92 3.04
N THR A 218 -19.43 11.16 4.00
CA THR A 218 -19.05 12.52 4.40
C THR A 218 -18.36 13.24 3.24
N GLY A 219 -17.37 12.63 2.60
CA GLY A 219 -16.71 13.18 1.43
C GLY A 219 -17.68 13.51 0.29
N TYR A 220 -18.56 12.58 -0.04
CA TYR A 220 -19.59 12.81 -1.07
C TYR A 220 -20.55 13.95 -0.71
N ALA A 221 -20.93 14.10 0.56
CA ALA A 221 -21.76 15.20 1.01
C ALA A 221 -21.06 16.57 0.86
N ILE A 222 -19.73 16.63 1.08
CA ILE A 222 -18.91 17.82 0.88
C ILE A 222 -18.85 18.18 -0.61
N LEU A 223 -18.60 17.20 -1.49
CA LEU A 223 -18.59 17.39 -2.94
C LEU A 223 -19.93 17.93 -3.44
N ARG A 224 -21.04 17.38 -3.00
CA ARG A 224 -22.38 17.81 -3.40
C ARG A 224 -22.77 19.23 -2.97
N ARG A 225 -22.11 19.80 -1.96
CA ARG A 225 -22.32 21.20 -1.58
C ARG A 225 -21.70 22.19 -2.57
N GLN A 226 -20.69 21.75 -3.34
CA GLN A 226 -20.02 22.59 -4.36
C GLN A 226 -20.55 22.36 -5.77
N ASP A 227 -20.90 21.12 -6.08
CA ASP A 227 -21.39 20.71 -7.40
C ASP A 227 -22.75 20.03 -7.24
N GLU A 228 -23.80 20.65 -7.76
CA GLU A 228 -25.16 20.12 -7.71
C GLU A 228 -25.34 18.90 -8.64
N GLU A 229 -24.44 18.74 -9.62
CA GLU A 229 -24.48 17.64 -10.57
C GLU A 229 -24.15 16.29 -9.88
N ARG A 230 -25.07 15.35 -9.97
CA ARG A 230 -24.95 14.06 -9.33
C ARG A 230 -24.04 13.15 -10.14
N LYS A 231 -22.75 13.01 -9.73
CA LYS A 231 -21.82 12.04 -10.33
C LYS A 231 -22.26 10.59 -10.05
N LEU A 232 -22.04 9.72 -11.03
CA LEU A 232 -22.24 8.28 -10.85
C LEU A 232 -21.16 7.71 -9.94
N ILE A 233 -21.56 7.05 -8.84
CA ILE A 233 -20.62 6.38 -7.95
C ILE A 233 -20.32 5.00 -8.52
N VAL A 234 -19.05 4.69 -8.73
CA VAL A 234 -18.57 3.39 -9.20
C VAL A 234 -17.71 2.70 -8.14
N ASP A 235 -17.70 1.38 -8.18
CA ASP A 235 -16.95 0.52 -7.28
C ASP A 235 -15.72 -0.12 -7.98
N GLY A 236 -14.98 -0.96 -7.24
CA GLY A 236 -13.84 -1.69 -7.78
C GLY A 236 -14.20 -2.65 -8.94
N GLY A 237 -15.45 -3.07 -9.06
CA GLY A 237 -15.92 -3.87 -10.18
C GLY A 237 -15.88 -3.10 -11.51
N PHE A 238 -16.20 -1.80 -11.47
CA PHE A 238 -16.06 -0.94 -12.65
C PHE A 238 -14.59 -0.80 -13.07
N MET A 239 -13.67 -0.53 -12.12
CA MET A 239 -12.24 -0.48 -12.40
C MET A 239 -11.72 -1.79 -13.00
N PHE A 240 -12.08 -2.92 -12.39
CA PHE A 240 -11.71 -4.25 -12.88
C PHE A 240 -12.16 -4.46 -14.33
N ASN A 241 -13.39 -4.11 -14.66
CA ASN A 241 -13.93 -4.26 -16.01
C ASN A 241 -13.21 -3.36 -17.02
N VAL A 242 -12.93 -2.09 -16.67
CA VAL A 242 -12.20 -1.16 -17.56
C VAL A 242 -10.79 -1.67 -17.82
N VAL A 243 -10.04 -2.03 -16.78
CA VAL A 243 -8.66 -2.52 -16.91
C VAL A 243 -8.64 -3.86 -17.66
N SER A 244 -9.57 -4.78 -17.36
CA SER A 244 -9.67 -6.06 -18.07
C SER A 244 -9.97 -5.90 -19.54
N ASN A 245 -10.91 -5.03 -19.91
CA ASN A 245 -11.25 -4.77 -21.30
C ASN A 245 -10.11 -4.08 -22.06
N TYR A 246 -9.42 -3.14 -21.39
CA TYR A 246 -8.24 -2.50 -21.96
C TYR A 246 -7.14 -3.52 -22.27
N LEU A 247 -6.79 -4.37 -21.31
CA LEU A 247 -5.76 -5.39 -21.49
C LEU A 247 -6.15 -6.52 -22.45
N LYS A 248 -7.43 -6.75 -22.71
CA LYS A 248 -7.90 -7.76 -23.68
C LYS A 248 -8.06 -7.25 -25.10
N GLY A 249 -8.24 -5.98 -25.27
CA GLY A 249 -8.60 -5.39 -26.56
C GLY A 249 -7.76 -4.18 -26.94
N ASN A 250 -8.02 -3.04 -26.34
CA ASN A 250 -7.45 -1.75 -26.76
C ASN A 250 -5.93 -1.68 -26.67
N ILE A 251 -5.31 -2.50 -25.81
CA ILE A 251 -3.86 -2.58 -25.68
C ILE A 251 -3.18 -3.00 -26.98
N LEU A 252 -3.89 -3.77 -27.83
CA LEU A 252 -3.38 -4.24 -29.12
C LEU A 252 -3.12 -3.10 -30.13
N GLU A 253 -3.67 -1.91 -29.87
CA GLU A 253 -3.40 -0.70 -30.63
C GLU A 253 -2.04 -0.06 -30.26
N ASN A 254 -1.41 -0.51 -29.18
CA ASN A 254 -0.11 -0.05 -28.72
C ASN A 254 0.93 -1.18 -28.69
N PRO A 255 1.67 -1.41 -29.81
CA PRO A 255 2.64 -2.51 -29.92
C PRO A 255 3.72 -2.49 -28.84
N GLU A 256 4.25 -1.30 -28.48
CA GLU A 256 5.28 -1.17 -27.44
C GLU A 256 4.78 -1.65 -26.07
N LEU A 257 3.53 -1.36 -25.75
CA LEU A 257 2.94 -1.79 -24.49
C LEU A 257 2.62 -3.28 -24.49
N VAL A 258 2.24 -3.83 -25.65
CA VAL A 258 2.08 -5.29 -25.85
C VAL A 258 3.39 -6.01 -25.61
N ASP A 259 4.50 -5.51 -26.16
CA ASP A 259 5.84 -6.08 -25.93
C ASP A 259 6.23 -6.03 -24.46
N LYS A 260 6.00 -4.90 -23.78
CA LYS A 260 6.24 -4.78 -22.34
C LYS A 260 5.38 -5.74 -21.51
N LEU A 261 4.13 -5.95 -21.91
CA LEU A 261 3.22 -6.87 -21.24
C LEU A 261 3.66 -8.33 -21.42
N ILE A 262 4.07 -8.72 -22.64
CA ILE A 262 4.62 -10.04 -22.93
C ILE A 262 5.89 -10.28 -22.12
N LEU A 263 6.78 -9.30 -22.09
CA LEU A 263 8.01 -9.35 -21.31
C LEU A 263 7.71 -9.47 -19.80
N PHE A 264 6.75 -8.71 -19.31
CA PHE A 264 6.35 -8.76 -17.90
C PHE A 264 5.76 -10.14 -17.55
N PHE A 265 4.85 -10.67 -18.35
CA PHE A 265 4.29 -11.99 -18.13
C PHE A 265 5.33 -13.10 -18.21
N GLY A 266 6.20 -13.01 -19.21
CA GLY A 266 7.14 -14.07 -19.50
C GLY A 266 8.31 -14.17 -18.53
N SER A 267 8.68 -13.07 -17.90
CA SER A 267 9.93 -13.03 -17.14
C SER A 267 9.77 -12.59 -15.69
N TYR A 268 8.65 -11.93 -15.36
CA TYR A 268 8.58 -11.21 -14.09
C TYR A 268 7.31 -11.41 -13.26
N PHE A 269 6.27 -12.00 -13.84
CA PHE A 269 4.96 -12.02 -13.17
C PHE A 269 4.95 -12.84 -11.87
N ASP A 270 5.59 -13.99 -11.83
CA ASP A 270 5.68 -14.86 -10.66
C ASP A 270 7.14 -15.27 -10.39
N ALA A 271 8.01 -14.38 -10.05
CA ALA A 271 9.36 -14.76 -9.65
C ALA A 271 9.25 -15.74 -8.46
N PRO A 272 9.74 -16.98 -8.59
CA PRO A 272 9.72 -17.91 -7.48
C PRO A 272 10.57 -17.34 -6.34
N TYR A 273 9.96 -17.23 -5.17
CA TYR A 273 10.65 -16.83 -3.96
C TYR A 273 11.30 -18.09 -3.35
N GLU A 274 12.45 -18.48 -3.85
CA GLU A 274 13.35 -19.40 -3.18
C GLU A 274 14.70 -18.71 -2.99
N GLY A 275 14.84 -18.09 -1.87
CA GLY A 275 15.99 -18.06 -0.97
C GLY A 275 17.30 -17.43 -1.43
N GLU A 276 17.54 -17.10 -2.68
CA GLU A 276 18.76 -16.41 -3.12
C GLU A 276 18.40 -15.10 -3.82
N ASP A 277 19.05 -14.06 -3.38
CA ASP A 277 18.98 -12.66 -3.73
C ASP A 277 18.24 -12.35 -5.07
N LEU A 278 16.97 -11.95 -4.97
CA LEU A 278 16.14 -11.50 -6.09
C LEU A 278 16.83 -10.41 -6.94
N ASN A 279 17.72 -9.61 -6.36
CA ASN A 279 18.46 -8.58 -7.09
C ASN A 279 19.47 -9.18 -8.08
N THR A 280 20.12 -10.28 -7.72
CA THR A 280 21.05 -10.99 -8.60
C THR A 280 20.31 -11.63 -9.77
N PHE A 281 19.15 -12.25 -9.52
CA PHE A 281 18.28 -12.79 -10.55
C PHE A 281 17.76 -11.70 -11.50
N PHE A 282 17.25 -10.59 -10.96
CA PHE A 282 16.74 -9.49 -11.78
C PHE A 282 17.85 -8.74 -12.54
N ASN A 283 19.05 -8.63 -11.97
CA ASN A 283 20.20 -8.06 -12.68
C ASN A 283 20.69 -8.96 -13.83
N TYR A 284 20.60 -10.27 -13.66
CA TYR A 284 20.87 -11.23 -14.74
C TYR A 284 19.87 -11.05 -15.89
N ILE A 285 18.55 -11.07 -15.57
CA ILE A 285 17.49 -10.90 -16.57
C ILE A 285 17.53 -9.50 -17.21
N ALA A 286 17.87 -8.45 -16.48
CA ALA A 286 18.00 -7.09 -17.03
C ALA A 286 19.13 -6.94 -18.07
N LYS A 287 20.10 -7.83 -18.03
CA LYS A 287 21.20 -7.87 -19.00
C LYS A 287 20.95 -8.85 -20.15
N ALA A 288 19.94 -9.72 -20.02
CA ALA A 288 19.58 -10.67 -21.05
C ALA A 288 18.88 -9.95 -22.22
N ASP A 289 19.15 -10.39 -23.42
CA ASP A 289 18.43 -9.90 -24.59
C ASP A 289 16.97 -10.41 -24.63
N PHE A 290 16.17 -9.88 -25.56
CA PHE A 290 14.75 -10.21 -25.66
C PHE A 290 14.51 -11.69 -26.02
N SER A 291 15.43 -12.33 -26.75
CA SER A 291 15.34 -13.75 -27.10
C SER A 291 15.53 -14.66 -25.89
N THR A 292 16.48 -14.32 -25.04
CA THR A 292 16.70 -15.00 -23.75
C THR A 292 15.51 -14.83 -22.81
N LEU A 293 14.92 -13.64 -22.78
CA LEU A 293 13.72 -13.37 -21.97
C LEU A 293 12.49 -14.12 -22.47
N ARG A 294 12.34 -14.30 -23.79
CA ARG A 294 11.30 -15.17 -24.37
C ARG A 294 11.49 -16.64 -24.03
N GLY A 295 12.71 -17.13 -23.97
CA GLY A 295 13.03 -18.47 -23.49
C GLY A 295 12.58 -18.68 -22.04
N ASN A 296 12.85 -17.72 -21.19
CA ASN A 296 12.45 -17.76 -19.77
C ASN A 296 10.92 -17.65 -19.58
N MET A 297 10.18 -17.06 -20.55
CA MET A 297 8.72 -16.99 -20.53
C MET A 297 8.08 -18.38 -20.51
N SER A 298 8.66 -19.34 -21.21
CA SER A 298 8.13 -20.71 -21.24
C SER A 298 8.34 -21.45 -19.94
N GLU A 299 9.52 -21.34 -19.34
CA GLU A 299 9.86 -21.94 -18.03
C GLU A 299 8.91 -21.45 -16.93
N TYR A 300 8.55 -20.21 -17.02
CA TYR A 300 7.71 -19.52 -16.08
C TYR A 300 6.21 -19.93 -16.17
N THR A 301 5.65 -19.91 -17.37
CA THR A 301 4.27 -20.39 -17.63
C THR A 301 4.11 -21.82 -17.11
N GLU A 302 5.15 -22.62 -17.27
CA GLU A 302 5.25 -23.99 -16.82
C GLU A 302 5.18 -24.16 -15.30
N GLN A 303 5.96 -23.40 -14.54
CA GLN A 303 6.00 -23.52 -13.08
C GLN A 303 4.63 -23.27 -12.44
N ILE A 304 3.85 -22.33 -12.97
CA ILE A 304 2.53 -22.01 -12.42
C ILE A 304 1.49 -23.07 -12.75
N ILE A 305 1.51 -23.63 -13.97
CA ILE A 305 0.56 -24.66 -14.37
C ILE A 305 0.86 -25.97 -13.64
N ASN A 306 2.14 -26.28 -13.43
CA ASN A 306 2.60 -27.46 -12.69
C ASN A 306 2.21 -27.47 -11.23
N GLN A 307 2.29 -26.33 -10.54
CA GLN A 307 1.89 -26.23 -9.14
C GLN A 307 0.42 -26.55 -8.89
N ARG A 308 -0.44 -26.52 -9.93
CA ARG A 308 -1.89 -26.68 -9.78
C ARG A 308 -2.51 -27.91 -10.41
N THR A 309 -1.96 -28.40 -11.50
CA THR A 309 -2.54 -29.52 -12.27
C THR A 309 -1.66 -30.76 -12.30
N GLY A 310 -0.41 -30.66 -11.90
CA GLY A 310 0.61 -31.69 -12.04
C GLY A 310 0.92 -32.05 -13.51
N LYS A 311 0.43 -31.24 -14.47
CA LYS A 311 0.67 -31.40 -15.89
C LYS A 311 1.47 -30.21 -16.42
N GLN A 312 2.39 -30.50 -17.30
CA GLN A 312 3.26 -29.53 -17.95
C GLN A 312 2.63 -29.13 -19.28
N VAL A 313 2.30 -27.85 -19.45
CA VAL A 313 1.49 -27.37 -20.57
C VAL A 313 2.19 -26.23 -21.29
N THR A 314 2.22 -26.28 -22.63
CA THR A 314 2.81 -25.26 -23.50
C THR A 314 1.93 -24.01 -23.65
N ILE A 315 2.45 -22.96 -24.30
CA ILE A 315 1.67 -21.77 -24.72
C ILE A 315 0.49 -22.20 -25.61
N THR A 316 0.66 -23.26 -26.39
CA THR A 316 -0.39 -23.84 -27.26
C THR A 316 -1.30 -24.82 -26.54
N ARG A 317 -1.11 -25.05 -25.24
CA ARG A 317 -1.86 -25.98 -24.36
C ARG A 317 -1.66 -27.46 -24.61
N GLU A 318 -0.58 -27.83 -25.20
CA GLU A 318 -0.19 -29.23 -25.26
C GLU A 318 0.40 -29.70 -23.94
N ALA A 319 -0.05 -30.83 -23.41
CA ALA A 319 0.48 -31.43 -22.21
C ALA A 319 1.69 -32.31 -22.54
N LEU A 320 2.88 -31.91 -22.07
CA LEU A 320 4.13 -32.61 -22.34
C LEU A 320 4.64 -33.33 -21.08
N ARG A 321 5.66 -34.18 -21.24
CA ARG A 321 6.16 -35.05 -20.16
C ARG A 321 7.13 -34.35 -19.21
N SER A 322 7.87 -33.36 -19.71
CA SER A 322 8.89 -32.67 -18.91
C SER A 322 8.87 -31.16 -19.11
N SER A 323 9.40 -30.43 -18.11
CA SER A 323 9.56 -28.98 -18.17
C SER A 323 10.47 -28.54 -19.29
N GLN A 324 11.51 -29.30 -19.55
CA GLN A 324 12.46 -28.99 -20.58
C GLN A 324 11.85 -29.19 -21.99
N GLU A 325 10.99 -30.18 -22.16
CA GLU A 325 10.23 -30.33 -23.41
C GLU A 325 9.26 -29.16 -23.65
N VAL A 326 8.60 -28.65 -22.59
CA VAL A 326 7.74 -27.45 -22.73
C VAL A 326 8.56 -26.23 -23.16
N ARG A 327 9.77 -26.04 -22.59
CA ARG A 327 10.68 -24.97 -23.00
C ARG A 327 11.03 -25.07 -24.49
N ILE A 328 11.36 -26.27 -24.95
CA ILE A 328 11.66 -26.53 -26.36
C ILE A 328 10.43 -26.21 -27.23
N ALA A 329 9.26 -26.73 -26.90
CA ALA A 329 8.01 -26.52 -27.66
C ALA A 329 7.66 -25.03 -27.77
N ASN A 330 7.74 -24.31 -26.64
CA ASN A 330 7.47 -22.88 -26.62
C ASN A 330 8.51 -22.07 -27.42
N PHE A 331 9.79 -22.47 -27.36
CA PHE A 331 10.84 -21.84 -28.14
C PHE A 331 10.58 -22.02 -29.65
N LEU A 332 10.21 -23.21 -30.09
CA LEU A 332 9.85 -23.50 -31.50
C LEU A 332 8.65 -22.65 -31.93
N TYR A 333 7.59 -22.60 -31.11
CA TYR A 333 6.40 -21.80 -31.39
C TYR A 333 6.72 -20.30 -31.51
N LEU A 334 7.51 -19.76 -30.58
CA LEU A 334 7.87 -18.33 -30.57
C LEU A 334 8.76 -17.93 -31.75
N ASN A 335 9.57 -18.87 -32.28
CA ASN A 335 10.43 -18.67 -33.43
C ASN A 335 9.81 -19.15 -34.78
N ASN A 336 8.48 -19.28 -34.80
CA ASN A 336 7.70 -19.61 -35.99
C ASN A 336 8.14 -20.91 -36.68
N ILE A 337 8.56 -21.92 -35.88
CA ILE A 337 8.85 -23.27 -36.34
C ILE A 337 7.66 -24.17 -36.00
N GLU A 338 7.09 -24.78 -37.03
CA GLU A 338 6.00 -25.76 -36.86
C GLU A 338 6.54 -27.03 -36.23
N TYR A 339 5.87 -27.56 -35.22
CA TYR A 339 6.25 -28.82 -34.61
C TYR A 339 5.06 -29.73 -34.32
N THR A 340 5.32 -31.02 -34.22
CA THR A 340 4.38 -32.02 -33.72
C THR A 340 5.06 -32.83 -32.62
N TYR A 341 4.46 -32.88 -31.46
CA TYR A 341 4.96 -33.62 -30.30
C TYR A 341 4.66 -35.14 -30.46
N GLU A 342 5.65 -36.01 -30.17
CA GLU A 342 5.57 -37.48 -30.20
C GLU A 342 4.93 -38.05 -31.47
N LYS A 343 5.20 -37.46 -32.63
CA LYS A 343 4.75 -38.02 -33.90
C LYS A 343 5.49 -39.33 -34.20
N PRO A 344 4.78 -40.43 -34.55
CA PRO A 344 5.43 -41.70 -34.91
C PRO A 344 6.45 -41.52 -36.02
N TYR A 345 7.68 -41.97 -35.77
CA TYR A 345 8.75 -41.99 -36.76
C TYR A 345 8.50 -43.11 -37.78
N PRO A 346 8.79 -42.92 -39.08
CA PRO A 346 8.51 -43.91 -40.10
C PRO A 346 9.25 -45.23 -39.93
N TYR A 347 10.34 -45.27 -39.17
CA TYR A 347 11.19 -46.44 -39.01
C TYR A 347 11.30 -46.78 -37.51
N ASN A 348 11.32 -48.09 -37.20
CA ASN A 348 11.38 -48.56 -35.83
C ASN A 348 12.77 -49.03 -35.43
N ILE A 349 13.09 -48.90 -34.14
CA ILE A 349 14.28 -49.49 -33.54
C ILE A 349 14.15 -51.00 -33.57
N LEU A 350 15.18 -51.71 -34.06
CA LEU A 350 15.23 -53.16 -34.08
C LEU A 350 14.98 -53.73 -32.68
N TYR A 351 14.09 -54.73 -32.60
CA TYR A 351 13.67 -55.39 -31.34
C TYR A 351 12.83 -54.51 -30.38
N SER A 352 12.31 -53.36 -30.81
CA SER A 352 11.34 -52.59 -30.02
C SER A 352 9.91 -53.07 -30.32
N HIS A 353 9.11 -53.34 -29.28
CA HIS A 353 7.69 -53.67 -29.41
C HIS A 353 6.79 -52.45 -29.57
N LYS A 354 7.33 -51.22 -29.40
CA LYS A 354 6.59 -49.97 -29.57
C LYS A 354 7.17 -49.13 -30.71
N PRO A 355 6.30 -48.45 -31.50
CA PRO A 355 6.77 -47.47 -32.45
C PRO A 355 7.69 -46.46 -31.80
N TYR A 356 8.76 -46.09 -32.48
CA TYR A 356 9.62 -45.00 -32.04
C TYR A 356 8.95 -43.68 -32.34
N THR A 357 8.90 -42.82 -31.36
CA THR A 357 8.37 -41.45 -31.45
C THR A 357 9.43 -40.49 -30.93
N PRO A 358 10.04 -39.65 -31.81
CA PRO A 358 10.88 -38.55 -31.36
C PRO A 358 10.08 -37.57 -30.52
N ASP A 359 10.72 -36.86 -29.62
CA ASP A 359 10.03 -35.87 -28.78
C ASP A 359 9.35 -34.82 -29.67
N PHE A 360 10.04 -34.31 -30.68
CA PHE A 360 9.43 -33.39 -31.66
C PHE A 360 9.81 -33.74 -33.08
N THR A 361 8.82 -33.65 -33.98
CA THR A 361 9.04 -33.55 -35.43
C THR A 361 8.84 -32.10 -35.82
N ILE A 362 9.85 -31.44 -36.36
CA ILE A 362 9.80 -30.02 -36.74
C ILE A 362 9.81 -29.86 -38.24
N THR A 363 9.08 -28.85 -38.75
CA THR A 363 8.97 -28.56 -40.17
C THR A 363 9.06 -27.07 -40.47
N GLN A 364 9.76 -26.71 -41.56
CA GLN A 364 9.77 -25.35 -42.07
C GLN A 364 9.94 -25.37 -43.58
N GLY A 365 8.85 -25.10 -44.31
CA GLY A 365 8.76 -25.37 -45.77
C GLY A 365 8.95 -26.85 -46.06
N ASP A 366 9.90 -27.18 -46.93
CA ASP A 366 10.22 -28.58 -47.29
C ASP A 366 11.20 -29.27 -46.32
N LYS A 367 11.70 -28.55 -45.32
CA LYS A 367 12.63 -29.11 -44.33
C LYS A 367 11.89 -29.84 -43.24
N VAL A 368 12.42 -31.00 -42.87
CA VAL A 368 11.94 -31.84 -41.78
C VAL A 368 13.15 -32.25 -40.93
N ALA A 369 13.10 -32.02 -39.62
CA ALA A 369 14.06 -32.57 -38.68
C ALA A 369 13.35 -33.10 -37.42
N TYR A 370 14.08 -33.82 -36.63
CA TYR A 370 13.56 -34.45 -35.42
C TYR A 370 14.37 -33.94 -34.22
N ILE A 371 13.72 -33.67 -33.09
CA ILE A 371 14.38 -33.26 -31.85
C ILE A 371 14.15 -34.35 -30.81
N GLU A 372 15.23 -34.71 -30.13
CA GLU A 372 15.25 -35.56 -28.96
C GLU A 372 15.84 -34.79 -27.78
N HIS A 373 15.12 -34.74 -26.66
CA HIS A 373 15.61 -34.19 -25.43
C HIS A 373 16.04 -35.29 -24.47
N PHE A 374 17.32 -35.37 -24.18
CA PHE A 374 17.86 -36.40 -23.29
C PHE A 374 17.90 -35.90 -21.84
N GLY A 375 17.19 -36.61 -20.96
CA GLY A 375 17.13 -36.31 -19.50
C GLY A 375 18.44 -36.59 -18.75
N ILE A 376 19.58 -36.58 -19.44
CA ILE A 376 20.93 -36.73 -18.87
C ILE A 376 21.75 -35.48 -19.19
N THR A 377 22.84 -35.28 -18.44
CA THR A 377 23.81 -34.22 -18.74
C THR A 377 24.61 -34.56 -20.00
N GLU A 378 25.29 -33.59 -20.60
CA GLU A 378 26.09 -33.76 -21.81
C GLU A 378 27.17 -34.85 -21.66
N ASP A 379 27.76 -34.98 -20.50
CA ASP A 379 28.71 -36.05 -20.15
C ASP A 379 28.02 -37.39 -19.78
N GLY A 380 26.72 -37.45 -19.97
CA GLY A 380 25.91 -38.65 -19.85
C GLY A 380 25.63 -39.09 -18.42
N ASN A 381 25.53 -38.16 -17.46
CA ASN A 381 25.22 -38.43 -16.06
C ASN A 381 23.81 -37.99 -15.69
N ASN A 382 23.21 -38.67 -14.73
CA ASN A 382 21.98 -38.25 -14.06
C ASN A 382 21.92 -38.89 -12.67
N ASN A 383 21.88 -38.07 -11.64
CA ASN A 383 21.87 -38.50 -10.23
C ASN A 383 20.59 -39.27 -9.81
N ARG A 384 19.57 -39.29 -10.67
CA ARG A 384 18.29 -39.98 -10.41
C ARG A 384 18.32 -41.44 -10.87
N TYR A 385 19.31 -41.85 -11.67
CA TYR A 385 19.41 -43.21 -12.21
C TYR A 385 20.49 -44.03 -11.47
N SER A 386 20.21 -45.29 -11.24
CA SER A 386 21.22 -46.25 -10.87
C SER A 386 22.22 -46.46 -12.02
N VAL A 387 23.38 -47.02 -11.76
CA VAL A 387 24.41 -47.28 -12.76
C VAL A 387 23.87 -48.16 -13.91
N GLU A 388 23.03 -49.14 -13.58
CA GLU A 388 22.42 -50.05 -14.56
C GLU A 388 21.34 -49.35 -15.40
N GLU A 389 20.52 -48.52 -14.78
CA GLU A 389 19.50 -47.75 -15.49
C GLU A 389 20.14 -46.73 -16.44
N LEU A 390 21.21 -46.06 -15.98
CA LEU A 390 21.96 -45.11 -16.77
C LEU A 390 22.62 -45.77 -17.97
N ALA A 391 23.18 -46.99 -17.81
CA ALA A 391 23.77 -47.77 -18.92
C ALA A 391 22.69 -48.16 -19.95
N ARG A 392 21.51 -48.58 -19.52
CA ARG A 392 20.38 -48.88 -20.41
C ARG A 392 19.89 -47.63 -21.16
N TYR A 393 19.81 -46.50 -20.44
CA TYR A 393 19.42 -45.21 -21.03
C TYR A 393 20.41 -44.77 -22.11
N LYS A 394 21.71 -44.79 -21.83
CA LYS A 394 22.79 -44.47 -22.80
C LYS A 394 22.72 -45.35 -24.05
N LYS A 395 22.44 -46.63 -23.86
CA LYS A 395 22.25 -47.54 -25.00
C LYS A 395 21.04 -47.13 -25.85
N ALA A 396 19.91 -46.80 -25.23
CA ALA A 396 18.73 -46.34 -25.93
C ALA A 396 18.96 -45.03 -26.69
N VAL A 397 19.69 -44.07 -26.10
CA VAL A 397 20.12 -42.84 -26.80
C VAL A 397 20.94 -43.16 -28.04
N ASN A 398 21.93 -44.05 -27.91
CA ASN A 398 22.77 -44.44 -29.03
C ASN A 398 21.98 -45.15 -30.14
N ASP A 399 21.05 -46.04 -29.80
CA ASP A 399 20.18 -46.74 -30.76
C ASP A 399 19.32 -45.75 -31.57
N LYS A 400 18.80 -44.68 -30.93
CA LYS A 400 18.05 -43.61 -31.63
C LYS A 400 18.95 -42.85 -32.62
N VAL A 401 20.13 -42.44 -32.19
CA VAL A 401 21.11 -41.73 -33.06
C VAL A 401 21.50 -42.59 -34.25
N LEU A 402 21.77 -43.85 -34.05
CA LEU A 402 22.11 -44.80 -35.13
C LEU A 402 20.95 -45.01 -36.12
N LEU A 403 19.70 -45.03 -35.61
CA LEU A 403 18.53 -45.16 -36.47
C LEU A 403 18.41 -43.95 -37.43
N HIS A 404 18.52 -42.73 -36.92
CA HIS A 404 18.48 -41.52 -37.73
C HIS A 404 19.62 -41.46 -38.76
N ARG A 405 20.85 -41.82 -38.34
CA ARG A 405 22.01 -41.92 -39.24
C ARG A 405 21.77 -42.95 -40.38
N LYS A 406 21.22 -44.11 -40.04
CA LYS A 406 20.91 -45.17 -41.02
C LYS A 406 19.94 -44.69 -42.11
N HIS A 407 18.95 -43.90 -41.71
CA HIS A 407 17.90 -43.41 -42.61
C HIS A 407 18.18 -42.02 -43.17
N LYS A 408 19.36 -41.43 -42.83
CA LYS A 408 19.82 -40.11 -43.30
C LYS A 408 18.79 -39.01 -43.01
N THR A 409 18.19 -39.05 -41.81
CA THR A 409 17.27 -38.01 -41.33
C THR A 409 17.96 -37.10 -40.35
N ASP A 410 17.59 -35.83 -40.38
CA ASP A 410 18.19 -34.80 -39.51
C ASP A 410 17.69 -34.97 -38.08
N LEU A 411 18.64 -35.21 -37.16
CA LEU A 411 18.37 -35.35 -35.75
C LEU A 411 19.12 -34.25 -34.97
N ILE A 412 18.36 -33.43 -34.29
CA ILE A 412 18.81 -32.45 -33.31
C ILE A 412 18.61 -33.05 -31.93
N TYR A 413 19.60 -32.97 -31.04
CA TYR A 413 19.44 -33.48 -29.69
C TYR A 413 19.92 -32.47 -28.66
N THR A 414 19.24 -32.46 -27.53
CA THR A 414 19.54 -31.56 -26.40
C THR A 414 19.71 -32.37 -25.12
N PHE A 415 20.42 -31.81 -24.15
CA PHE A 415 20.69 -32.43 -22.86
C PHE A 415 20.07 -31.60 -21.72
N SER A 416 19.86 -32.24 -20.57
CA SER A 416 19.33 -31.57 -19.39
C SER A 416 20.28 -30.52 -18.81
N ARG A 417 21.59 -30.66 -19.06
CA ARG A 417 22.64 -29.73 -18.64
C ARG A 417 23.88 -29.86 -19.51
N TYR A 418 24.55 -28.75 -19.79
CA TYR A 418 25.77 -28.66 -20.58
C TYR A 418 27.00 -28.39 -19.70
N ASN A 419 28.17 -28.89 -20.12
CA ASN A 419 29.43 -28.80 -19.37
C ASN A 419 30.00 -27.38 -19.36
N ASP A 420 29.75 -26.59 -20.38
CA ASP A 420 30.17 -25.20 -20.50
C ASP A 420 29.22 -24.21 -19.83
N GLY A 421 28.13 -24.72 -19.22
CA GLY A 421 27.16 -23.89 -18.51
C GLY A 421 26.16 -23.14 -19.38
N ARG A 422 26.16 -23.38 -20.71
CA ARG A 422 25.15 -22.79 -21.62
C ARG A 422 23.75 -23.29 -21.30
N ASP A 423 22.76 -22.46 -21.63
CA ASP A 423 21.34 -22.84 -21.47
C ASP A 423 20.89 -23.82 -22.57
N LEU A 424 19.88 -24.62 -22.24
CA LEU A 424 19.23 -25.55 -23.16
C LEU A 424 18.81 -24.86 -24.47
N LEU A 425 18.21 -23.69 -24.38
CA LEU A 425 17.68 -22.97 -25.54
C LEU A 425 18.77 -22.28 -26.36
N GLU A 426 19.89 -21.88 -25.75
CA GLU A 426 21.06 -21.40 -26.47
C GLU A 426 21.63 -22.51 -27.38
N HIS A 427 21.80 -23.71 -26.83
CA HIS A 427 22.24 -24.85 -27.63
C HIS A 427 21.25 -25.23 -28.72
N LEU A 428 19.94 -25.25 -28.40
CA LEU A 428 18.89 -25.54 -29.39
C LEU A 428 18.90 -24.50 -30.52
N ASN A 429 19.09 -23.24 -30.21
CA ASN A 429 19.21 -22.14 -31.16
C ASN A 429 20.35 -22.39 -32.16
N GLU A 430 21.55 -22.71 -31.65
CA GLU A 430 22.72 -23.02 -32.44
C GLU A 430 22.46 -24.21 -33.37
N GLN A 431 21.90 -25.29 -32.83
CA GLN A 431 21.61 -26.52 -33.61
C GLN A 431 20.57 -26.27 -34.71
N LEU A 432 19.51 -25.52 -34.44
CA LEU A 432 18.50 -25.17 -35.43
C LEU A 432 19.11 -24.37 -36.60
N LEU A 433 19.96 -23.40 -36.29
CA LEU A 433 20.68 -22.60 -37.31
C LEU A 433 21.65 -23.46 -38.11
N GLU A 434 22.41 -24.37 -37.50
CA GLU A 434 23.34 -25.30 -38.17
C GLU A 434 22.59 -26.25 -39.13
N HIS A 435 21.40 -26.71 -38.74
CA HIS A 435 20.51 -27.51 -39.58
C HIS A 435 19.73 -26.67 -40.61
N GLY A 436 19.98 -25.35 -40.66
CA GLY A 436 19.48 -24.42 -41.67
C GLY A 436 18.02 -24.02 -41.47
N PHE A 437 17.47 -24.11 -40.25
CA PHE A 437 16.20 -23.52 -39.91
C PHE A 437 16.35 -22.00 -39.73
N LYS A 438 15.34 -21.25 -40.12
CA LYS A 438 15.29 -19.81 -39.90
C LYS A 438 14.52 -19.52 -38.64
N LEU A 439 15.11 -18.75 -37.73
CA LEU A 439 14.44 -18.30 -36.53
C LEU A 439 13.79 -16.95 -36.81
N GLU A 440 12.51 -16.98 -37.11
CA GLU A 440 11.69 -15.79 -37.37
C GLU A 440 10.77 -15.58 -36.19
N GLU A 441 10.92 -14.44 -35.51
CA GLU A 441 10.07 -14.15 -34.36
C GLU A 441 8.60 -14.10 -34.76
N ARG A 442 7.75 -14.87 -34.08
CA ARG A 442 6.29 -14.78 -34.25
C ARG A 442 5.83 -13.40 -33.74
N PRO A 443 4.96 -12.69 -34.51
CA PRO A 443 4.48 -11.39 -34.12
C PRO A 443 3.93 -11.38 -32.68
N ALA A 444 4.38 -10.44 -31.87
CA ALA A 444 3.98 -10.32 -30.46
C ALA A 444 2.45 -10.29 -30.28
N LYS A 445 1.74 -9.66 -31.22
CA LYS A 445 0.27 -9.64 -31.24
C LYS A 445 -0.34 -11.04 -31.31
N GLU A 446 0.16 -11.91 -32.20
CA GLU A 446 -0.34 -13.29 -32.34
C GLU A 446 -0.07 -14.12 -31.07
N VAL A 447 1.13 -13.98 -30.50
CA VAL A 447 1.49 -14.64 -29.23
C VAL A 447 0.56 -14.18 -28.10
N PHE A 448 0.33 -12.87 -28.00
CA PHE A 448 -0.55 -12.30 -27.01
C PHE A 448 -2.01 -12.75 -27.18
N GLU A 449 -2.54 -12.68 -28.41
CA GLU A 449 -3.88 -13.17 -28.73
C GLU A 449 -4.04 -14.66 -28.39
N LYS A 450 -3.02 -15.47 -28.63
CA LYS A 450 -3.02 -16.89 -28.26
C LYS A 450 -3.05 -17.09 -26.75
N ILE A 451 -2.26 -16.35 -26.01
CA ILE A 451 -2.25 -16.37 -24.52
C ILE A 451 -3.61 -15.92 -23.96
N VAL A 452 -4.20 -14.86 -24.53
CA VAL A 452 -5.48 -14.30 -24.08
C VAL A 452 -6.69 -15.14 -24.45
N SER A 453 -6.68 -15.76 -25.66
CA SER A 453 -7.78 -16.59 -26.17
C SER A 453 -7.89 -17.95 -25.49
N THR A 454 -6.82 -18.37 -24.80
CA THR A 454 -6.86 -19.59 -24.00
C THR A 454 -7.73 -19.35 -22.78
N GLU A 455 -8.84 -20.08 -22.67
CA GLU A 455 -9.83 -20.00 -21.58
C GLU A 455 -9.17 -20.01 -20.21
N GLU A 456 -9.87 -19.52 -19.19
CA GLU A 456 -9.33 -19.29 -17.87
C GLU A 456 -8.16 -18.31 -17.87
N ASN A 457 -8.46 -17.12 -18.28
CA ASN A 457 -7.77 -15.85 -18.15
C ASN A 457 -7.26 -15.54 -16.73
N ARG A 458 -6.78 -16.56 -16.00
CA ARG A 458 -6.38 -16.43 -14.60
C ARG A 458 -5.18 -15.50 -14.45
N TYR A 459 -4.26 -15.56 -15.40
CA TYR A 459 -3.08 -14.69 -15.41
C TYR A 459 -3.47 -13.24 -15.63
N ILE A 460 -4.32 -13.00 -16.65
CA ILE A 460 -4.84 -11.66 -16.89
C ILE A 460 -5.70 -11.21 -15.71
N ALA A 461 -6.55 -12.07 -15.17
CA ALA A 461 -7.35 -11.73 -14.00
C ALA A 461 -6.49 -11.40 -12.76
N ASN A 462 -5.40 -12.12 -12.53
CA ASN A 462 -4.46 -11.83 -11.45
C ASN A 462 -3.69 -10.53 -11.71
N LEU A 463 -3.24 -10.30 -12.95
CA LEU A 463 -2.60 -9.03 -13.32
C LEU A 463 -3.59 -7.87 -13.18
N VAL A 464 -4.82 -8.01 -13.66
CA VAL A 464 -5.88 -7.00 -13.50
C VAL A 464 -6.08 -6.68 -12.02
N LYS A 465 -6.19 -7.69 -11.15
CA LYS A 465 -6.29 -7.48 -9.70
C LYS A 465 -5.09 -6.72 -9.13
N LEU A 466 -3.89 -7.09 -9.53
CA LEU A 466 -2.66 -6.42 -9.09
C LEU A 466 -2.63 -4.96 -9.54
N ILE A 467 -2.97 -4.69 -10.80
CA ILE A 467 -3.05 -3.33 -11.35
C ILE A 467 -4.15 -2.52 -10.63
N CYS A 468 -5.33 -3.10 -10.43
CA CYS A 468 -6.41 -2.42 -9.70
C CYS A 468 -6.00 -2.08 -8.26
N THR A 469 -5.37 -3.02 -7.55
CA THR A 469 -4.85 -2.76 -6.20
C THR A 469 -3.80 -1.66 -6.20
N PHE A 470 -2.91 -1.65 -7.19
CA PHE A 470 -1.92 -0.58 -7.32
C PHE A 470 -2.59 0.78 -7.59
N ILE A 471 -3.53 0.85 -8.54
CA ILE A 471 -4.26 2.08 -8.88
C ILE A 471 -5.05 2.60 -7.66
N GLN A 472 -5.71 1.72 -6.93
CA GLN A 472 -6.40 2.08 -5.69
C GLN A 472 -5.45 2.69 -4.67
N ASN A 473 -4.32 2.02 -4.38
CA ASN A 473 -3.31 2.54 -3.46
C ASN A 473 -2.70 3.86 -3.95
N PHE A 474 -2.44 3.99 -5.25
CA PHE A 474 -1.93 5.22 -5.86
C PHE A 474 -2.90 6.39 -5.64
N LYS A 475 -4.19 6.17 -5.87
CA LYS A 475 -5.26 7.15 -5.64
C LYS A 475 -5.48 7.43 -4.15
N THR A 476 -5.52 6.39 -3.31
CA THR A 476 -5.71 6.54 -1.84
C THR A 476 -4.63 7.43 -1.22
N ASN A 477 -3.39 7.33 -1.72
CA ASN A 477 -2.30 8.19 -1.27
C ASN A 477 -2.29 9.58 -1.92
N GLY A 478 -3.25 9.90 -2.77
CA GLY A 478 -3.35 11.20 -3.43
C GLY A 478 -2.19 11.53 -4.38
N TYR A 479 -1.49 10.51 -4.90
CA TYR A 479 -0.36 10.74 -5.79
C TYR A 479 -0.80 11.35 -7.12
N PRO A 480 -0.20 12.47 -7.57
CA PRO A 480 -0.40 13.01 -8.91
C PRO A 480 0.21 12.08 -9.97
N VAL A 481 -0.27 12.20 -11.22
CA VAL A 481 0.16 11.35 -12.35
C VAL A 481 1.68 11.37 -12.55
N ASP A 482 2.33 12.52 -12.33
CA ASP A 482 3.77 12.69 -12.47
C ASP A 482 4.58 11.77 -11.52
N ASN A 483 3.94 11.22 -10.50
CA ASN A 483 4.59 10.26 -9.61
C ASN A 483 4.90 8.92 -10.30
N PHE A 484 4.23 8.56 -11.42
CA PHE A 484 4.65 7.41 -12.23
C PHE A 484 6.08 7.58 -12.73
N TYR A 485 6.41 8.77 -13.25
CA TYR A 485 7.78 9.08 -13.66
C TYR A 485 8.75 9.01 -12.48
N THR A 486 8.38 9.64 -11.35
CA THR A 486 9.21 9.65 -10.15
C THR A 486 9.49 8.23 -9.62
N PHE A 487 8.49 7.37 -9.59
CA PHE A 487 8.64 5.97 -9.14
C PHE A 487 9.51 5.16 -10.10
N LYS A 488 9.32 5.33 -11.42
CA LYS A 488 10.16 4.68 -12.43
C LYS A 488 11.61 5.13 -12.36
N TYR A 489 11.85 6.40 -12.09
CA TYR A 489 13.19 6.96 -11.95
C TYR A 489 13.92 6.46 -10.70
N LYS A 490 13.21 6.33 -9.58
CA LYS A 490 13.77 5.89 -8.29
C LYS A 490 14.11 4.41 -8.23
N THR A 491 13.59 3.59 -9.14
CA THR A 491 13.84 2.15 -9.14
C THR A 491 14.77 1.72 -10.27
N ASN A 492 15.75 0.86 -9.95
CA ASN A 492 16.57 0.17 -10.94
C ASN A 492 16.00 -1.20 -11.34
N ASN A 493 14.89 -1.61 -10.71
CA ASN A 493 14.27 -2.90 -10.95
C ASN A 493 13.44 -2.87 -12.24
N VAL A 494 13.85 -3.66 -13.23
CA VAL A 494 13.18 -3.74 -14.55
C VAL A 494 11.74 -4.21 -14.44
N ARG A 495 11.45 -5.19 -13.56
CA ARG A 495 10.09 -5.66 -13.29
C ARG A 495 9.19 -4.52 -12.83
N THR A 496 9.67 -3.73 -11.87
CA THR A 496 8.91 -2.59 -11.33
C THR A 496 8.65 -1.54 -12.40
N ARG A 497 9.65 -1.23 -13.25
CA ARG A 497 9.48 -0.27 -14.35
C ARG A 497 8.45 -0.74 -15.36
N LEU A 498 8.53 -2.00 -15.80
CA LEU A 498 7.55 -2.59 -16.73
C LEU A 498 6.14 -2.59 -16.13
N PHE A 499 6.01 -2.96 -14.87
CA PHE A 499 4.73 -2.94 -14.17
C PHE A 499 4.16 -1.52 -14.08
N LEU A 500 4.98 -0.53 -13.75
CA LEU A 500 4.57 0.87 -13.68
C LEU A 500 4.16 1.43 -15.06
N ASP A 501 4.85 1.04 -16.14
CA ASP A 501 4.47 1.42 -17.50
C ASP A 501 3.08 0.88 -17.86
N ILE A 502 2.80 -0.36 -17.51
CA ILE A 502 1.49 -0.99 -17.73
C ILE A 502 0.41 -0.30 -16.86
N CYS A 503 0.71 -0.07 -15.59
CA CYS A 503 -0.20 0.58 -14.64
C CYS A 503 -0.55 2.00 -15.07
N GLU A 504 0.41 2.79 -15.56
CA GLU A 504 0.19 4.16 -16.01
C GLU A 504 -0.82 4.22 -17.15
N GLN A 505 -0.69 3.35 -18.16
CA GLN A 505 -1.63 3.29 -19.27
C GLN A 505 -3.03 2.83 -18.84
N CYS A 506 -3.09 1.83 -17.94
CA CYS A 506 -4.36 1.40 -17.35
C CYS A 506 -5.00 2.51 -16.51
N TYR A 507 -4.23 3.29 -15.76
CA TYR A 507 -4.69 4.44 -14.99
C TYR A 507 -5.28 5.53 -15.90
N HIS A 508 -4.60 5.85 -17.01
CA HIS A 508 -5.10 6.81 -17.99
C HIS A 508 -6.41 6.37 -18.61
N GLU A 509 -6.51 5.11 -19.05
CA GLU A 509 -7.78 4.58 -19.59
C GLU A 509 -8.88 4.60 -18.54
N TYR A 510 -8.60 4.18 -17.30
CA TYR A 510 -9.56 4.22 -16.21
C TYR A 510 -10.07 5.64 -15.93
N THR A 511 -9.16 6.60 -15.81
CA THR A 511 -9.51 8.01 -15.57
C THR A 511 -10.32 8.61 -16.72
N LYS A 512 -9.98 8.25 -17.97
CA LYS A 512 -10.75 8.62 -19.16
C LYS A 512 -12.19 8.09 -19.08
N ARG A 513 -12.37 6.81 -18.73
CA ARG A 513 -13.70 6.18 -18.61
C ARG A 513 -14.54 6.77 -17.49
N LEU A 514 -13.92 7.14 -16.36
CA LEU A 514 -14.62 7.89 -15.31
C LEU A 514 -15.17 9.22 -15.83
N LYS A 515 -14.36 10.00 -16.55
CA LYS A 515 -14.77 11.27 -17.13
C LYS A 515 -15.88 11.10 -18.17
N GLU A 516 -15.77 10.15 -19.08
CA GLU A 516 -16.78 9.87 -20.11
C GLU A 516 -18.15 9.51 -19.52
N LYS A 517 -18.17 8.88 -18.35
CA LYS A 517 -19.41 8.50 -17.65
C LYS A 517 -19.89 9.50 -16.62
N ASN A 518 -19.22 10.61 -16.45
CA ASN A 518 -19.44 11.53 -15.32
C ASN A 518 -19.48 10.76 -13.99
N ALA A 519 -18.48 9.91 -13.77
CA ALA A 519 -18.40 9.00 -12.64
C ALA A 519 -17.28 9.37 -11.67
N ILE A 520 -17.44 8.95 -10.42
CA ILE A 520 -16.47 9.12 -9.35
C ILE A 520 -16.34 7.80 -8.58
N ASP A 521 -15.13 7.41 -8.22
CA ASP A 521 -14.88 6.28 -7.32
C ASP A 521 -14.72 6.73 -5.85
N PHE A 522 -14.52 5.77 -4.98
CA PHE A 522 -14.41 6.03 -3.55
C PHE A 522 -13.13 6.80 -3.18
N GLU A 523 -12.03 6.52 -3.86
CA GLU A 523 -10.76 7.21 -3.64
C GLU A 523 -10.84 8.67 -4.04
N ASP A 524 -11.47 8.97 -5.18
CA ASP A 524 -11.69 10.34 -5.63
C ASP A 524 -12.62 11.12 -4.69
N MET A 525 -13.66 10.46 -4.12
CA MET A 525 -14.52 11.12 -3.13
C MET A 525 -13.71 11.67 -1.95
N ILE A 526 -12.77 10.89 -1.44
CA ILE A 526 -11.92 11.30 -0.31
C ILE A 526 -10.95 12.40 -0.76
N ASN A 527 -10.24 12.19 -1.86
CA ASN A 527 -9.21 13.11 -2.34
C ASN A 527 -9.78 14.47 -2.74
N GLU A 528 -10.88 14.50 -3.50
CA GLU A 528 -11.52 15.73 -3.90
C GLU A 528 -12.13 16.47 -2.70
N SER A 529 -12.80 15.77 -1.79
CA SER A 529 -13.34 16.39 -0.58
C SER A 529 -12.25 16.93 0.34
N SER A 530 -11.10 16.25 0.46
CA SER A 530 -9.94 16.73 1.23
C SER A 530 -9.38 18.02 0.64
N LYS A 531 -9.25 18.12 -0.69
CA LYS A 531 -8.82 19.35 -1.36
C LYS A 531 -9.77 20.50 -1.07
N ILE A 532 -11.09 20.26 -1.17
CA ILE A 532 -12.11 21.27 -0.89
C ILE A 532 -12.01 21.78 0.56
N ILE A 533 -11.84 20.87 1.53
CA ILE A 533 -11.69 21.26 2.94
C ILE A 533 -10.45 22.12 3.12
N HIS A 534 -9.32 21.70 2.53
CA HIS A 534 -8.06 22.46 2.62
C HIS A 534 -8.16 23.86 1.98
N GLU A 535 -8.78 23.97 0.82
CA GLU A 535 -9.05 25.26 0.16
C GLU A 535 -9.97 26.15 1.00
N GLN A 536 -10.99 25.57 1.63
CA GLN A 536 -11.87 26.28 2.53
C GLN A 536 -11.13 26.79 3.78
N GLU A 537 -10.26 25.97 4.36
CA GLU A 537 -9.42 26.35 5.52
C GLU A 537 -8.49 27.52 5.18
N ILE A 538 -7.81 27.48 4.03
CA ILE A 538 -6.96 28.61 3.55
C ILE A 538 -7.78 29.89 3.43
N ASN A 539 -9.05 29.80 3.00
CA ASN A 539 -9.97 30.92 2.90
C ASN A 539 -10.68 31.30 4.21
N GLY A 540 -10.23 30.74 5.36
CA GLY A 540 -10.77 31.02 6.69
C GLY A 540 -12.15 30.42 6.97
N LYS A 541 -12.65 29.53 6.12
CA LYS A 541 -13.90 28.81 6.34
C LYS A 541 -13.61 27.51 7.08
N LYS A 542 -14.23 27.33 8.24
CA LYS A 542 -14.15 26.08 9.02
C LYS A 542 -15.37 25.19 8.72
N LEU A 543 -15.20 23.89 8.93
CA LEU A 543 -16.33 22.96 8.94
C LEU A 543 -17.26 23.32 10.12
N ASP A 544 -18.56 23.05 9.96
CA ASP A 544 -19.59 23.35 10.99
C ASP A 544 -19.49 22.43 12.22
N PHE A 545 -18.54 21.51 12.28
CA PHE A 545 -18.35 20.56 13.37
C PHE A 545 -17.34 21.07 14.38
N LYS A 546 -17.72 21.01 15.65
CA LYS A 546 -16.80 21.25 16.78
C LYS A 546 -16.04 19.99 17.20
N TYR A 547 -16.70 18.83 17.05
CA TYR A 547 -16.12 17.53 17.40
C TYR A 547 -16.27 16.56 16.23
N ILE A 548 -15.16 15.90 15.91
CA ILE A 548 -15.12 14.80 14.95
C ILE A 548 -14.58 13.58 15.68
N ILE A 549 -15.40 12.54 15.78
CA ILE A 549 -15.04 11.29 16.47
C ILE A 549 -14.96 10.20 15.42
N VAL A 550 -13.79 9.56 15.33
CA VAL A 550 -13.54 8.49 14.37
C VAL A 550 -13.48 7.17 15.12
N ASP A 551 -14.35 6.22 14.75
CA ASP A 551 -14.38 4.85 15.25
C ASP A 551 -13.95 3.91 14.12
N GLU A 552 -12.67 3.47 14.17
CA GLU A 552 -11.99 2.54 13.23
C GLU A 552 -12.20 2.79 11.74
#